data_8caf622db50c0ef471a47ea4ab397253
#
_entry.id   8caf622db50c0ef471a47ea4ab397253
#
_cell.length_a   1.000
_cell.length_b   1.000
_cell.length_c   1.000
_cell.angle_alpha   90.00
_cell.angle_beta   90.00
_cell.angle_gamma   90.00
#
_symmetry.space_group_name_H-M   'P 1'
#
loop_
_entity.id
_entity.type
_entity.pdbx_description
1 polymer ?
#
loop_
_entity_poly.entity_id
_entity_poly.type
_entity_poly.pdbx_seq_one_letter_code
_entity_poly.pdbx_strand_id
1 'polypeptide(L)'
;MSETPRVLLVGAGAVGQVFGKYLQAAGCELSFLVKEKYADEARRGFTLYELGMLEKDLEPVVFSGFGVHVSNEEVAARRWDQVWLCVSSTALRAGSWVGELARATGDATWVMLQPSLDDRDWLLQWIPAERLVSGMIPFISFHAPLKPGERFPKPGTAFWMPPMTKGPFSGPSERLPRVIRTLRAGGYPARASQDVARDVAIPSAVLTVFVNGLEAAGWSFERFLQHDSLERVHRAAREAVQVAASHTKGSASAVLPLLRPALFKLMLPIAARLTPFDLETYLKVHFTKVGEQTRLMMKTYVDLGRRAGLPVEHLLPAH
;
A
#
# COMPACT_ATOMS: atom_id res chain seq x y z
N MET A 1 21.41 27.60 -3.13
CA MET A 1 20.90 26.49 -3.96
C MET A 1 20.43 25.41 -3.00
N SER A 2 19.18 24.98 -3.08
CA SER A 2 18.66 23.88 -2.24
C SER A 2 19.37 22.60 -2.69
N GLU A 3 19.98 21.88 -1.74
CA GLU A 3 20.64 20.60 -2.01
C GLU A 3 19.60 19.60 -2.57
N THR A 4 19.93 18.85 -3.60
CA THR A 4 19.07 17.84 -4.21
C THR A 4 18.71 16.77 -3.17
N PRO A 5 17.40 16.51 -2.89
CA PRO A 5 17.03 15.55 -1.86
C PRO A 5 17.47 14.13 -2.25
N ARG A 6 18.08 13.41 -1.33
CA ARG A 6 18.48 12.00 -1.47
C ARG A 6 17.43 11.09 -0.86
N VAL A 7 16.85 10.23 -1.67
CA VAL A 7 15.73 9.37 -1.27
C VAL A 7 16.09 7.91 -1.45
N LEU A 8 15.95 7.14 -0.37
CA LEU A 8 16.10 5.69 -0.36
C LEU A 8 14.71 5.03 -0.36
N LEU A 9 14.44 4.21 -1.38
CA LEU A 9 13.24 3.38 -1.47
C LEU A 9 13.59 1.95 -1.03
N VAL A 10 12.99 1.48 0.02
CA VAL A 10 13.18 0.11 0.52
C VAL A 10 12.18 -0.81 -0.16
N GLY A 11 12.67 -1.61 -1.11
CA GLY A 11 11.85 -2.46 -1.96
C GLY A 11 11.53 -1.85 -3.33
N ALA A 12 11.92 -2.55 -4.39
CA ALA A 12 11.72 -2.18 -5.79
C ALA A 12 10.49 -2.89 -6.42
N GLY A 13 9.48 -3.21 -5.61
CA GLY A 13 8.19 -3.71 -6.09
C GLY A 13 7.37 -2.61 -6.78
N ALA A 14 6.16 -2.97 -7.27
CA ALA A 14 5.33 -2.05 -8.04
C ALA A 14 5.09 -0.69 -7.33
N VAL A 15 4.82 -0.70 -6.02
CA VAL A 15 4.64 0.52 -5.23
C VAL A 15 5.91 1.38 -5.20
N GLY A 16 7.08 0.77 -4.96
CA GLY A 16 8.36 1.48 -4.93
C GLY A 16 8.72 2.08 -6.28
N GLN A 17 8.44 1.36 -7.38
CA GLN A 17 8.67 1.86 -8.73
C GLN A 17 7.78 3.08 -9.04
N VAL A 18 6.50 3.05 -8.67
CA VAL A 18 5.57 4.16 -8.91
C VAL A 18 5.94 5.40 -8.09
N PHE A 19 6.19 5.27 -6.78
CA PHE A 19 6.67 6.40 -5.99
C PHE A 19 8.04 6.90 -6.46
N GLY A 20 8.95 5.98 -6.84
CA GLY A 20 10.26 6.32 -7.41
C GLY A 20 10.14 7.19 -8.66
N LYS A 21 9.24 6.85 -9.60
CA LYS A 21 8.95 7.67 -10.79
C LYS A 21 8.62 9.12 -10.41
N TYR A 22 7.71 9.32 -9.45
CA TYR A 22 7.29 10.66 -9.04
C TYR A 22 8.40 11.41 -8.28
N LEU A 23 9.17 10.72 -7.43
CA LEU A 23 10.29 11.31 -6.70
C LEU A 23 11.44 11.70 -7.64
N GLN A 24 11.74 10.87 -8.65
CA GLN A 24 12.73 11.22 -9.68
C GLN A 24 12.28 12.42 -10.53
N ALA A 25 11.00 12.45 -10.91
CA ALA A 25 10.42 13.60 -11.64
C ALA A 25 10.46 14.90 -10.82
N ALA A 26 10.49 14.80 -9.48
CA ALA A 26 10.72 15.93 -8.58
C ALA A 26 12.20 16.37 -8.48
N GLY A 27 13.10 15.70 -9.19
CA GLY A 27 14.53 16.00 -9.17
C GLY A 27 15.30 15.36 -8.01
N CYS A 28 14.74 14.37 -7.31
CA CYS A 28 15.46 13.67 -6.23
C CYS A 28 16.56 12.75 -6.77
N GLU A 29 17.67 12.65 -6.06
CA GLU A 29 18.65 11.56 -6.22
C GLU A 29 18.08 10.31 -5.57
N LEU A 30 17.72 9.31 -6.39
CA LEU A 30 17.08 8.09 -5.92
C LEU A 30 18.05 6.93 -5.78
N SER A 31 17.78 6.08 -4.78
CA SER A 31 18.34 4.73 -4.70
C SER A 31 17.28 3.75 -4.18
N PHE A 32 17.43 2.50 -4.59
CA PHE A 32 16.66 1.38 -4.04
C PHE A 32 17.54 0.53 -3.14
N LEU A 33 17.01 0.14 -1.99
CA LEU A 33 17.56 -0.96 -1.20
C LEU A 33 16.74 -2.21 -1.51
N VAL A 34 17.40 -3.23 -2.05
CA VAL A 34 16.80 -4.49 -2.47
C VAL A 34 17.59 -5.69 -1.94
N LYS A 35 16.95 -6.86 -1.88
CA LYS A 35 17.68 -8.10 -1.63
C LYS A 35 18.61 -8.39 -2.81
N GLU A 36 19.80 -8.96 -2.55
CA GLU A 36 20.82 -9.28 -3.56
C GLU A 36 20.24 -9.93 -4.83
N LYS A 37 19.36 -10.92 -4.65
CA LYS A 37 18.71 -11.62 -5.77
C LYS A 37 17.90 -10.76 -6.74
N TYR A 38 17.58 -9.52 -6.38
CA TYR A 38 16.84 -8.55 -7.21
C TYR A 38 17.71 -7.40 -7.70
N ALA A 39 18.99 -7.37 -7.32
CA ALA A 39 19.89 -6.26 -7.64
C ALA A 39 20.07 -6.05 -9.13
N ASP A 40 20.33 -7.14 -9.87
CA ASP A 40 20.56 -7.07 -11.32
C ASP A 40 19.30 -6.65 -12.09
N GLU A 41 18.13 -7.09 -11.66
CA GLU A 41 16.86 -6.61 -12.22
C GLU A 41 16.71 -5.11 -11.99
N ALA A 42 16.92 -4.64 -10.76
CA ALA A 42 16.82 -3.23 -10.43
C ALA A 42 17.85 -2.37 -11.20
N ARG A 43 19.09 -2.81 -11.33
CA ARG A 43 20.14 -2.08 -12.09
C ARG A 43 19.81 -1.90 -13.57
N ARG A 44 19.05 -2.84 -14.18
CA ARG A 44 18.58 -2.70 -15.57
C ARG A 44 17.49 -1.64 -15.74
N GLY A 45 16.92 -1.18 -14.64
CA GLY A 45 15.75 -0.30 -14.64
C GLY A 45 14.44 -1.04 -14.88
N PHE A 46 13.35 -0.30 -14.84
CA PHE A 46 12.00 -0.82 -14.90
C PHE A 46 11.24 -0.26 -16.08
N THR A 47 10.24 -0.99 -16.52
CA THR A 47 9.23 -0.51 -17.48
C THR A 47 7.95 -0.19 -16.74
N LEU A 48 7.43 1.01 -16.91
CA LEU A 48 6.19 1.46 -16.29
C LEU A 48 5.12 1.74 -17.33
N TYR A 49 3.86 1.45 -17.00
CA TYR A 49 2.68 1.77 -17.78
C TYR A 49 1.70 2.54 -16.90
N GLU A 50 1.40 3.77 -17.30
CA GLU A 50 0.37 4.58 -16.65
C GLU A 50 -0.96 4.35 -17.35
N LEU A 51 -1.91 3.71 -16.65
CA LEU A 51 -3.20 3.35 -17.20
C LEU A 51 -4.15 4.54 -17.12
N GLY A 52 -4.76 4.90 -18.24
CA GLY A 52 -5.84 5.89 -18.33
C GLY A 52 -7.23 5.23 -18.29
N MET A 53 -8.28 6.04 -18.18
CA MET A 53 -9.68 5.59 -18.32
C MET A 53 -10.04 5.16 -19.76
N LEU A 54 -9.33 5.68 -20.76
CA LEU A 54 -9.49 5.34 -22.15
C LEU A 54 -8.27 4.55 -22.59
N GLU A 55 -8.51 3.39 -23.19
CA GLU A 55 -7.46 2.60 -23.85
C GLU A 55 -6.85 3.43 -25.00
N LYS A 56 -5.80 4.16 -24.69
CA LYS A 56 -4.84 4.64 -25.68
C LYS A 56 -3.62 3.74 -25.62
N ASP A 57 -2.83 3.75 -26.68
CA ASP A 57 -1.61 2.97 -26.79
C ASP A 57 -0.83 2.98 -25.48
N LEU A 58 -0.57 1.77 -24.93
CA LEU A 58 0.17 1.60 -23.67
C LEU A 58 1.65 1.87 -23.96
N GLU A 59 2.04 3.14 -23.91
CA GLU A 59 3.42 3.52 -24.10
C GLU A 59 4.24 3.17 -22.86
N PRO A 60 5.28 2.34 -23.03
CA PRO A 60 6.18 2.01 -21.94
C PRO A 60 7.08 3.20 -21.59
N VAL A 61 7.07 3.58 -20.33
CA VAL A 61 8.03 4.56 -19.78
C VAL A 61 9.19 3.79 -19.16
N VAL A 62 10.42 4.08 -19.60
CA VAL A 62 11.63 3.53 -18.98
C VAL A 62 11.94 4.33 -17.73
N PHE A 63 11.98 3.64 -16.58
CA PHE A 63 12.35 4.20 -15.29
C PHE A 63 13.71 3.63 -14.88
N SER A 64 14.75 4.45 -14.94
CA SER A 64 16.15 4.10 -14.68
C SER A 64 16.95 5.31 -14.17
N GLY A 65 18.25 5.18 -13.99
CA GLY A 65 19.10 6.27 -13.55
C GLY A 65 19.08 6.50 -12.03
N PHE A 66 18.81 5.47 -11.26
CA PHE A 66 18.85 5.46 -9.80
C PHE A 66 19.96 4.52 -9.28
N GLY A 67 20.37 4.71 -8.02
CA GLY A 67 21.28 3.80 -7.34
C GLY A 67 20.60 2.52 -6.87
N VAL A 68 21.38 1.45 -6.71
CA VAL A 68 20.90 0.17 -6.15
C VAL A 68 21.86 -0.28 -5.07
N HIS A 69 21.35 -0.48 -3.87
CA HIS A 69 22.06 -0.97 -2.69
C HIS A 69 21.48 -2.32 -2.26
N VAL A 70 22.33 -3.17 -1.73
CA VAL A 70 21.98 -4.52 -1.28
C VAL A 70 22.27 -4.75 0.20
N SER A 71 22.97 -3.81 0.84
CA SER A 71 23.34 -3.91 2.25
C SER A 71 23.19 -2.60 3.02
N ASN A 72 23.14 -2.69 4.35
CA ASN A 72 23.09 -1.53 5.23
C ASN A 72 24.41 -0.76 5.25
N GLU A 73 25.55 -1.40 4.97
CA GLU A 73 26.87 -0.79 4.86
C GLU A 73 26.93 0.17 3.68
N GLU A 74 26.40 -0.25 2.51
CA GLU A 74 26.29 0.61 1.33
C GLU A 74 25.38 1.80 1.59
N VAL A 75 24.28 1.58 2.31
CA VAL A 75 23.34 2.65 2.70
C VAL A 75 24.02 3.63 3.67
N ALA A 76 24.78 3.16 4.66
CA ALA A 76 25.46 3.97 5.66
C ALA A 76 26.58 4.85 5.09
N ALA A 77 27.11 4.48 3.92
CA ALA A 77 28.15 5.26 3.22
C ALA A 77 27.62 6.60 2.66
N ARG A 78 26.33 6.85 2.73
CA ARG A 78 25.67 8.07 2.21
C ARG A 78 24.74 8.69 3.23
N ARG A 79 24.50 10.00 3.08
CA ARG A 79 23.44 10.70 3.82
C ARG A 79 22.11 10.61 3.07
N TRP A 80 21.01 10.40 3.80
CA TRP A 80 19.67 10.29 3.27
C TRP A 80 18.76 11.38 3.89
N ASP A 81 17.92 11.99 3.05
CA ASP A 81 16.89 12.93 3.50
C ASP A 81 15.57 12.20 3.79
N GLN A 82 15.25 11.17 3.00
CA GLN A 82 14.04 10.38 3.15
C GLN A 82 14.30 8.88 2.92
N VAL A 83 13.63 8.04 3.70
CA VAL A 83 13.58 6.58 3.54
C VAL A 83 12.13 6.16 3.38
N TRP A 84 11.78 5.52 2.28
CA TRP A 84 10.43 5.10 1.94
C TRP A 84 10.28 3.58 2.08
N LEU A 85 9.38 3.13 2.94
CA LEU A 85 9.10 1.72 3.14
C LEU A 85 8.08 1.21 2.11
N CYS A 86 8.57 0.65 1.01
CA CYS A 86 7.77 0.11 -0.10
C CYS A 86 7.68 -1.43 -0.05
N VAL A 87 7.66 -1.98 1.15
CA VAL A 87 7.55 -3.42 1.45
C VAL A 87 6.23 -3.75 2.14
N SER A 88 5.84 -5.03 2.16
CA SER A 88 4.63 -5.47 2.86
C SER A 88 4.79 -5.39 4.38
N SER A 89 3.66 -5.38 5.12
CA SER A 89 3.64 -5.46 6.59
C SER A 89 4.33 -6.72 7.12
N THR A 90 4.27 -7.83 6.39
CA THR A 90 4.98 -9.07 6.73
C THR A 90 6.48 -8.95 6.53
N ALA A 91 6.92 -8.36 5.43
CA ALA A 91 8.34 -8.11 5.17
C ALA A 91 8.93 -7.09 6.15
N LEU A 92 8.13 -6.10 6.57
CA LEU A 92 8.50 -5.13 7.59
C LEU A 92 8.92 -5.83 8.89
N ARG A 93 8.19 -6.87 9.29
CA ARG A 93 8.39 -7.63 10.54
C ARG A 93 9.40 -8.78 10.44
N ALA A 94 10.01 -8.97 9.28
CA ALA A 94 10.93 -10.10 9.04
C ALA A 94 12.34 -9.80 9.59
N GLY A 95 12.57 -10.07 10.87
CA GLY A 95 13.88 -9.90 11.52
C GLY A 95 14.14 -8.47 12.04
N SER A 96 15.42 -8.12 12.23
CA SER A 96 15.89 -6.88 12.88
C SER A 96 16.28 -5.75 11.90
N TRP A 97 16.15 -6.00 10.62
CA TRP A 97 16.69 -5.13 9.55
C TRP A 97 16.23 -3.67 9.64
N VAL A 98 15.01 -3.41 10.15
CA VAL A 98 14.48 -2.02 10.28
C VAL A 98 15.33 -1.23 11.28
N GLY A 99 15.65 -1.81 12.43
CA GLY A 99 16.50 -1.14 13.42
C GLY A 99 17.93 -0.91 12.94
N GLU A 100 18.47 -1.84 12.16
CA GLU A 100 19.79 -1.70 11.52
C GLU A 100 19.80 -0.58 10.49
N LEU A 101 18.79 -0.58 9.60
CA LEU A 101 18.62 0.46 8.59
C LEU A 101 18.36 1.83 9.23
N ALA A 102 17.63 1.91 10.35
CA ALA A 102 17.40 3.15 11.07
C ALA A 102 18.70 3.79 11.59
N ARG A 103 19.64 2.95 12.03
CA ARG A 103 21.00 3.40 12.40
C ARG A 103 21.80 3.86 11.18
N ALA A 104 21.73 3.09 10.07
CA ALA A 104 22.44 3.40 8.84
C ALA A 104 21.98 4.70 8.18
N THR A 105 20.71 5.10 8.35
CA THR A 105 20.13 6.28 7.69
C THR A 105 20.10 7.54 8.56
N GLY A 106 20.61 7.46 9.79
CA GLY A 106 20.76 8.61 10.71
C GLY A 106 19.44 9.37 10.92
N ASP A 107 19.41 10.67 10.68
CA ASP A 107 18.25 11.55 10.91
C ASP A 107 17.27 11.64 9.72
N ALA A 108 17.31 10.73 8.78
CA ALA A 108 16.40 10.72 7.64
C ALA A 108 14.91 10.70 8.07
N THR A 109 14.05 11.36 7.29
CA THR A 109 12.59 11.20 7.41
C THR A 109 12.17 9.84 6.90
N TRP A 110 11.45 9.06 7.70
CA TRP A 110 10.91 7.78 7.30
C TRP A 110 9.46 7.93 6.84
N VAL A 111 9.14 7.34 5.69
CA VAL A 111 7.78 7.34 5.15
C VAL A 111 7.28 5.91 5.12
N MET A 112 6.28 5.63 5.93
CA MET A 112 5.60 4.34 5.96
C MET A 112 4.35 4.35 5.07
N LEU A 113 4.10 3.21 4.41
CA LEU A 113 2.96 3.00 3.50
C LEU A 113 2.18 1.72 3.84
N GLN A 114 2.52 1.06 4.92
CA GLN A 114 1.96 -0.22 5.34
C GLN A 114 0.52 -0.05 5.85
N PRO A 115 -0.39 -0.99 5.53
CA PRO A 115 -1.82 -0.84 5.76
C PRO A 115 -2.34 -1.46 7.08
N SER A 116 -1.53 -2.24 7.82
CA SER A 116 -2.00 -2.86 9.06
C SER A 116 -2.16 -1.83 10.18
N LEU A 117 -3.19 -1.97 11.00
CA LEU A 117 -3.51 -1.02 12.07
C LEU A 117 -2.37 -0.85 13.08
N ASP A 118 -1.55 -1.88 13.28
CA ASP A 118 -0.44 -1.90 14.24
C ASP A 118 0.93 -1.66 13.59
N ASP A 119 1.02 -1.40 12.29
CA ASP A 119 2.30 -1.17 11.60
C ASP A 119 3.04 0.04 12.15
N ARG A 120 2.30 1.13 12.43
CA ARG A 120 2.90 2.34 12.99
C ARG A 120 3.48 2.09 14.39
N ASP A 121 2.73 1.43 15.26
CA ASP A 121 3.17 1.13 16.62
C ASP A 121 4.39 0.18 16.62
N TRP A 122 4.41 -0.75 15.66
CA TRP A 122 5.56 -1.61 15.45
C TRP A 122 6.80 -0.84 15.00
N LEU A 123 6.65 0.12 14.05
CA LEU A 123 7.76 0.96 13.59
C LEU A 123 8.30 1.89 14.67
N LEU A 124 7.44 2.39 15.56
CA LEU A 124 7.86 3.27 16.66
C LEU A 124 8.80 2.60 17.67
N GLN A 125 8.97 1.28 17.63
CA GLN A 125 10.01 0.59 18.38
C GLN A 125 11.42 0.87 17.86
N TRP A 126 11.55 1.28 16.60
CA TRP A 126 12.80 1.49 15.89
C TRP A 126 13.03 2.92 15.43
N ILE A 127 11.95 3.62 15.08
CA ILE A 127 11.96 4.95 14.49
C ILE A 127 11.27 5.92 15.43
N PRO A 128 11.95 6.98 15.89
CA PRO A 128 11.32 8.04 16.67
C PRO A 128 10.14 8.67 15.93
N ALA A 129 9.07 9.00 16.67
CA ALA A 129 7.83 9.53 16.08
C ALA A 129 8.05 10.82 15.29
N GLU A 130 9.00 11.65 15.72
CA GLU A 130 9.39 12.91 15.07
C GLU A 130 10.08 12.72 13.71
N ARG A 131 10.44 11.48 13.36
CA ARG A 131 11.01 11.13 12.06
C ARG A 131 10.03 10.38 11.16
N LEU A 132 8.87 9.96 11.67
CA LEU A 132 7.95 9.07 10.97
C LEU A 132 6.79 9.84 10.32
N VAL A 133 6.68 9.76 9.01
CA VAL A 133 5.54 10.21 8.21
C VAL A 133 4.74 8.99 7.76
N SER A 134 3.44 9.00 7.97
CA SER A 134 2.52 7.97 7.49
C SER A 134 1.84 8.43 6.21
N GLY A 135 1.79 7.56 5.21
CA GLY A 135 1.10 7.78 3.95
C GLY A 135 0.20 6.62 3.57
N MET A 136 -0.71 6.86 2.64
CA MET A 136 -1.55 5.83 2.04
C MET A 136 -1.21 5.70 0.55
N ILE A 137 -1.30 4.48 0.03
CA ILE A 137 -1.18 4.18 -1.41
C ILE A 137 -2.57 4.31 -2.04
N PRO A 138 -2.86 5.39 -2.79
CA PRO A 138 -4.18 5.61 -3.38
C PRO A 138 -4.33 5.06 -4.80
N PHE A 139 -3.27 4.51 -5.35
CA PHE A 139 -3.24 3.94 -6.70
C PHE A 139 -3.21 2.42 -6.65
N ILE A 140 -3.65 1.81 -7.75
CA ILE A 140 -3.50 0.37 -7.97
C ILE A 140 -2.26 0.17 -8.82
N SER A 141 -1.39 -0.78 -8.45
CA SER A 141 -0.20 -1.14 -9.22
C SER A 141 0.04 -2.63 -9.21
N PHE A 142 0.49 -3.17 -10.34
CA PHE A 142 0.71 -4.60 -10.51
C PHE A 142 1.75 -4.88 -11.58
N HIS A 143 2.28 -6.10 -11.59
CA HIS A 143 3.15 -6.57 -12.67
C HIS A 143 2.28 -6.97 -13.87
N ALA A 144 2.50 -6.33 -15.00
CA ALA A 144 1.79 -6.55 -16.25
C ALA A 144 2.64 -7.40 -17.22
N PRO A 145 2.01 -8.26 -18.04
CA PRO A 145 0.58 -8.54 -18.11
C PRO A 145 0.08 -9.38 -16.93
N LEU A 146 -1.21 -9.24 -16.54
CA LEU A 146 -1.84 -10.10 -15.54
C LEU A 146 -2.13 -11.51 -16.08
N LYS A 147 -2.41 -11.59 -17.38
CA LYS A 147 -2.68 -12.84 -18.11
C LYS A 147 -2.11 -12.78 -19.53
N PRO A 148 -1.78 -13.93 -20.15
CA PRO A 148 -1.34 -13.96 -21.54
C PRO A 148 -2.36 -13.29 -22.48
N GLY A 149 -1.86 -12.57 -23.48
CA GLY A 149 -2.70 -11.92 -24.50
C GLY A 149 -3.17 -10.49 -24.15
N GLU A 150 -2.83 -9.96 -22.99
CA GLU A 150 -3.04 -8.53 -22.71
C GLU A 150 -2.11 -7.66 -23.58
N ARG A 151 -2.56 -6.43 -23.90
CA ARG A 151 -1.91 -5.53 -24.86
C ARG A 151 -0.69 -4.77 -24.32
N PHE A 152 0.11 -5.40 -23.46
CA PHE A 152 1.36 -4.80 -23.00
C PHE A 152 2.50 -5.18 -23.94
N PRO A 153 3.24 -4.21 -24.52
CA PRO A 153 4.34 -4.49 -25.46
C PRO A 153 5.45 -5.37 -24.87
N LYS A 154 5.71 -5.23 -23.57
CA LYS A 154 6.68 -6.05 -22.80
C LYS A 154 6.27 -6.10 -21.33
N PRO A 155 6.79 -7.06 -20.55
CA PRO A 155 6.55 -7.09 -19.10
C PRO A 155 7.01 -5.80 -18.41
N GLY A 156 6.22 -5.37 -17.39
CA GLY A 156 6.54 -4.18 -16.62
C GLY A 156 5.58 -3.96 -15.46
N THR A 157 5.64 -2.82 -14.82
CA THR A 157 4.70 -2.42 -13.78
C THR A 157 3.64 -1.50 -14.38
N ALA A 158 2.39 -1.96 -14.38
CA ALA A 158 1.25 -1.10 -14.68
C ALA A 158 0.72 -0.47 -13.39
N PHE A 159 0.28 0.78 -13.49
CA PHE A 159 -0.38 1.46 -12.39
C PHE A 159 -1.51 2.37 -12.87
N TRP A 160 -2.51 2.50 -12.03
CA TRP A 160 -3.67 3.34 -12.26
C TRP A 160 -3.96 4.21 -11.05
N MET A 161 -4.01 5.52 -11.27
CA MET A 161 -4.45 6.49 -10.28
C MET A 161 -5.94 6.79 -10.56
N PRO A 162 -6.88 6.36 -9.68
CA PRO A 162 -8.28 6.70 -9.87
C PRO A 162 -8.50 8.21 -9.99
N PRO A 163 -9.38 8.67 -10.88
CA PRO A 163 -9.64 10.11 -11.05
C PRO A 163 -9.97 10.81 -9.73
N MET A 164 -9.52 12.04 -9.57
CA MET A 164 -9.71 12.90 -8.38
C MET A 164 -9.12 12.35 -7.08
N THR A 165 -8.42 11.23 -7.11
CA THR A 165 -7.77 10.65 -5.94
C THR A 165 -6.59 11.50 -5.49
N LYS A 166 -6.45 11.68 -4.18
CA LYS A 166 -5.29 12.34 -3.55
C LYS A 166 -4.66 11.40 -2.52
N GLY A 167 -3.33 11.31 -2.52
CA GLY A 167 -2.58 10.56 -1.51
C GLY A 167 -2.47 11.35 -0.21
N PRO A 168 -3.09 10.93 0.88
CA PRO A 168 -2.95 11.59 2.16
C PRO A 168 -1.65 11.18 2.84
N PHE A 169 -1.00 12.16 3.50
CA PHE A 169 0.15 11.97 4.37
C PHE A 169 -0.06 12.73 5.68
N SER A 170 0.36 12.14 6.80
CA SER A 170 0.38 12.77 8.12
C SER A 170 1.71 12.52 8.81
N GLY A 171 2.10 13.41 9.71
CA GLY A 171 3.36 13.29 10.42
C GLY A 171 3.80 14.62 11.06
N PRO A 172 5.03 14.68 11.56
CA PRO A 172 5.55 15.87 12.22
C PRO A 172 5.56 17.12 11.33
N SER A 173 5.22 18.26 11.91
CA SER A 173 5.10 19.55 11.19
C SER A 173 6.39 19.98 10.47
N GLU A 174 7.55 19.52 10.94
CA GLU A 174 8.85 19.85 10.33
C GLU A 174 9.19 18.95 9.12
N ARG A 175 8.68 17.70 9.11
CA ARG A 175 9.01 16.67 8.12
C ARG A 175 7.96 16.57 7.00
N LEU A 176 6.68 16.54 7.37
CA LEU A 176 5.55 16.35 6.47
C LEU A 176 5.52 17.33 5.29
N PRO A 177 5.74 18.66 5.47
CA PRO A 177 5.70 19.60 4.34
C PRO A 177 6.76 19.32 3.27
N ARG A 178 7.93 18.80 3.66
CA ARG A 178 8.99 18.43 2.71
C ARG A 178 8.56 17.24 1.86
N VAL A 179 8.04 16.18 2.48
CA VAL A 179 7.51 15.00 1.77
C VAL A 179 6.44 15.39 0.76
N ILE A 180 5.46 16.21 1.17
CA ILE A 180 4.35 16.64 0.30
C ILE A 180 4.86 17.53 -0.85
N ARG A 181 5.74 18.49 -0.58
CA ARG A 181 6.30 19.36 -1.63
C ARG A 181 7.08 18.56 -2.66
N THR A 182 7.92 17.63 -2.22
CA THR A 182 8.67 16.75 -3.12
C THR A 182 7.74 15.96 -4.02
N LEU A 183 6.74 15.28 -3.45
CA LEU A 183 5.77 14.51 -4.25
C LEU A 183 5.02 15.37 -5.26
N ARG A 184 4.53 16.56 -4.84
CA ARG A 184 3.81 17.48 -5.73
C ARG A 184 4.68 18.02 -6.85
N ALA A 185 5.94 18.32 -6.58
CA ALA A 185 6.90 18.75 -7.59
C ALA A 185 7.10 17.69 -8.69
N GLY A 186 6.98 16.41 -8.35
CA GLY A 186 6.99 15.30 -9.31
C GLY A 186 5.66 14.95 -9.92
N GLY A 187 4.60 15.73 -9.65
CA GLY A 187 3.26 15.50 -10.23
C GLY A 187 2.36 14.53 -9.43
N TYR A 188 2.82 14.02 -8.29
CA TYR A 188 1.97 13.18 -7.45
C TYR A 188 0.97 14.01 -6.64
N PRO A 189 -0.34 13.68 -6.60
CA PRO A 189 -1.38 14.46 -5.95
C PRO A 189 -1.39 14.28 -4.42
N ALA A 190 -0.28 14.59 -3.74
CA ALA A 190 -0.15 14.47 -2.29
C ALA A 190 -1.00 15.53 -1.57
N ARG A 191 -1.61 15.17 -0.45
CA ARG A 191 -2.27 16.10 0.49
C ARG A 191 -1.84 15.84 1.93
N ALA A 192 -1.84 16.89 2.75
CA ALA A 192 -1.73 16.74 4.19
C ALA A 192 -3.05 16.16 4.75
N SER A 193 -2.92 15.31 5.75
CA SER A 193 -4.00 14.86 6.62
C SER A 193 -3.57 15.06 8.07
N GLN A 194 -4.53 15.23 8.96
CA GLN A 194 -4.25 15.28 10.41
C GLN A 194 -3.81 13.91 10.93
N ASP A 195 -4.46 12.83 10.45
CA ASP A 195 -4.19 11.46 10.85
C ASP A 195 -4.56 10.48 9.72
N VAL A 196 -3.56 10.04 8.97
CA VAL A 196 -3.75 9.07 7.89
C VAL A 196 -4.23 7.73 8.43
N ALA A 197 -3.72 7.29 9.58
CA ALA A 197 -4.14 6.00 10.15
C ALA A 197 -5.65 5.98 10.42
N ARG A 198 -6.19 7.08 10.95
CA ARG A 198 -7.63 7.24 11.16
C ARG A 198 -8.41 7.32 9.84
N ASP A 199 -7.91 8.09 8.86
CA ASP A 199 -8.59 8.27 7.56
C ASP A 199 -8.75 6.96 6.81
N VAL A 200 -7.75 6.05 6.91
CA VAL A 200 -7.71 4.82 6.13
C VAL A 200 -8.16 3.57 6.88
N ALA A 201 -8.30 3.63 8.20
CA ALA A 201 -8.60 2.46 9.04
C ALA A 201 -9.86 1.72 8.59
N ILE A 202 -10.97 2.45 8.42
CA ILE A 202 -12.25 1.87 8.00
C ILE A 202 -12.22 1.34 6.56
N PRO A 203 -11.77 2.10 5.55
CA PRO A 203 -11.60 1.57 4.19
C PRO A 203 -10.70 0.33 4.13
N SER A 204 -9.58 0.32 4.87
CA SER A 204 -8.69 -0.84 4.96
C SER A 204 -9.37 -2.05 5.60
N ALA A 205 -10.16 -1.85 6.65
CA ALA A 205 -10.90 -2.92 7.30
C ALA A 205 -11.89 -3.59 6.34
N VAL A 206 -12.67 -2.78 5.62
CA VAL A 206 -13.63 -3.27 4.62
C VAL A 206 -12.91 -4.02 3.51
N LEU A 207 -11.81 -3.45 2.96
CA LEU A 207 -11.04 -4.07 1.89
C LEU A 207 -10.41 -5.40 2.35
N THR A 208 -9.84 -5.46 3.55
CA THR A 208 -9.21 -6.68 4.07
C THR A 208 -10.22 -7.82 4.19
N VAL A 209 -11.39 -7.55 4.76
CA VAL A 209 -12.46 -8.55 4.89
C VAL A 209 -13.03 -8.94 3.54
N PHE A 210 -13.22 -7.98 2.63
CA PHE A 210 -13.66 -8.24 1.25
C PHE A 210 -12.71 -9.19 0.54
N VAL A 211 -11.40 -8.92 0.59
CA VAL A 211 -10.36 -9.75 -0.02
C VAL A 211 -10.34 -11.15 0.58
N ASN A 212 -10.40 -11.25 1.91
CA ASN A 212 -10.45 -12.54 2.60
C ASN A 212 -11.70 -13.36 2.18
N GLY A 213 -12.86 -12.70 2.06
CA GLY A 213 -14.09 -13.34 1.59
C GLY A 213 -14.04 -13.75 0.11
N LEU A 214 -13.38 -12.93 -0.72
CA LEU A 214 -13.20 -13.25 -2.14
C LEU A 214 -12.23 -14.43 -2.33
N GLU A 215 -11.17 -14.52 -1.52
CA GLU A 215 -10.28 -15.70 -1.49
C GLU A 215 -11.07 -16.95 -1.13
N ALA A 216 -11.91 -16.91 -0.08
CA ALA A 216 -12.77 -18.01 0.32
C ALA A 216 -13.79 -18.41 -0.76
N ALA A 217 -14.23 -17.46 -1.61
CA ALA A 217 -15.06 -17.72 -2.79
C ALA A 217 -14.24 -18.18 -4.02
N GLY A 218 -12.96 -18.51 -3.85
CA GLY A 218 -12.06 -18.96 -4.91
C GLY A 218 -11.77 -17.89 -5.97
N TRP A 219 -11.72 -16.63 -5.56
CA TRP A 219 -11.46 -15.46 -6.41
C TRP A 219 -12.51 -15.25 -7.52
N SER A 220 -13.75 -15.69 -7.32
CA SER A 220 -14.84 -15.53 -8.27
C SER A 220 -15.86 -14.51 -7.76
N PHE A 221 -16.09 -13.44 -8.52
CA PHE A 221 -17.14 -12.45 -8.20
C PHE A 221 -18.53 -13.09 -8.19
N GLU A 222 -18.79 -14.00 -9.10
CA GLU A 222 -20.08 -14.72 -9.16
C GLU A 222 -20.33 -15.48 -7.85
N ARG A 223 -19.36 -16.29 -7.40
CA ARG A 223 -19.48 -17.07 -6.16
C ARG A 223 -19.47 -16.16 -4.92
N PHE A 224 -18.68 -15.10 -4.93
CA PHE A 224 -18.66 -14.13 -3.85
C PHE A 224 -20.00 -13.41 -3.67
N LEU A 225 -20.73 -13.12 -4.74
CA LEU A 225 -22.02 -12.45 -4.72
C LEU A 225 -23.19 -13.34 -4.30
N GLN A 226 -22.96 -14.65 -4.05
CA GLN A 226 -23.97 -15.54 -3.47
C GLN A 226 -24.31 -15.12 -2.04
N HIS A 227 -25.55 -15.40 -1.62
CA HIS A 227 -26.09 -14.93 -0.34
C HIS A 227 -25.21 -15.26 0.86
N ASP A 228 -24.82 -16.52 1.02
CA ASP A 228 -24.05 -17.00 2.19
C ASP A 228 -22.65 -16.37 2.29
N SER A 229 -22.00 -16.17 1.15
CA SER A 229 -20.68 -15.49 1.12
C SER A 229 -20.80 -14.04 1.52
N LEU A 230 -21.80 -13.33 1.00
CA LEU A 230 -22.04 -11.92 1.31
C LEU A 230 -22.44 -11.71 2.77
N GLU A 231 -23.27 -12.58 3.34
CA GLU A 231 -23.66 -12.48 4.75
C GLU A 231 -22.47 -12.66 5.69
N ARG A 232 -21.58 -13.63 5.41
CA ARG A 232 -20.34 -13.80 6.18
C ARG A 232 -19.46 -12.58 6.11
N VAL A 233 -19.20 -12.07 4.90
CA VAL A 233 -18.38 -10.87 4.69
C VAL A 233 -19.01 -9.64 5.34
N HIS A 234 -20.32 -9.48 5.24
CA HIS A 234 -21.05 -8.39 5.89
C HIS A 234 -20.84 -8.36 7.41
N ARG A 235 -21.01 -9.51 8.09
CA ARG A 235 -20.80 -9.62 9.54
C ARG A 235 -19.35 -9.36 9.91
N ALA A 236 -18.40 -9.98 9.24
CA ALA A 236 -16.97 -9.77 9.46
C ALA A 236 -16.56 -8.31 9.21
N ALA A 237 -17.08 -7.66 8.17
CA ALA A 237 -16.77 -6.26 7.87
C ALA A 237 -17.29 -5.31 8.98
N ARG A 238 -18.46 -5.59 9.56
CA ARG A 238 -18.99 -4.80 10.69
C ARG A 238 -18.09 -4.91 11.91
N GLU A 239 -17.62 -6.12 12.25
CA GLU A 239 -16.68 -6.33 13.36
C GLU A 239 -15.34 -5.63 13.09
N ALA A 240 -14.74 -5.82 11.91
CA ALA A 240 -13.47 -5.19 11.54
C ALA A 240 -13.55 -3.66 11.59
N VAL A 241 -14.64 -3.08 11.10
CA VAL A 241 -14.87 -1.63 11.12
C VAL A 241 -15.01 -1.09 12.55
N GLN A 242 -15.68 -1.83 13.44
CA GLN A 242 -15.77 -1.45 14.85
C GLN A 242 -14.41 -1.49 15.54
N VAL A 243 -13.60 -2.53 15.27
CA VAL A 243 -12.24 -2.65 15.80
C VAL A 243 -11.36 -1.51 15.27
N ALA A 244 -11.41 -1.24 13.96
CA ALA A 244 -10.63 -0.16 13.35
C ALA A 244 -11.00 1.21 13.92
N ALA A 245 -12.29 1.49 14.05
CA ALA A 245 -12.77 2.75 14.64
C ALA A 245 -12.35 2.89 16.11
N SER A 246 -12.46 1.83 16.90
CA SER A 246 -12.05 1.83 18.31
C SER A 246 -10.55 2.09 18.45
N HIS A 247 -9.72 1.36 17.68
CA HIS A 247 -8.27 1.49 17.72
C HIS A 247 -7.78 2.90 17.35
N THR A 248 -8.38 3.51 16.33
CA THR A 248 -8.00 4.84 15.85
C THR A 248 -8.77 5.99 16.51
N LYS A 249 -9.54 5.70 17.56
CA LYS A 249 -10.42 6.69 18.23
C LYS A 249 -11.34 7.40 17.23
N GLY A 250 -11.75 6.69 16.19
CA GLY A 250 -12.68 7.13 15.16
C GLY A 250 -14.14 6.77 15.49
N SER A 251 -15.04 6.96 14.51
CA SER A 251 -16.43 6.54 14.61
C SER A 251 -16.84 5.68 13.43
N ALA A 252 -17.47 4.54 13.72
CA ALA A 252 -18.03 3.64 12.73
C ALA A 252 -19.51 3.97 12.40
N SER A 253 -20.15 4.86 13.14
CA SER A 253 -21.61 5.08 13.10
C SER A 253 -22.14 5.43 11.72
N ALA A 254 -21.42 6.22 10.94
CA ALA A 254 -21.83 6.61 9.59
C ALA A 254 -21.65 5.49 8.55
N VAL A 255 -20.69 4.57 8.77
CA VAL A 255 -20.34 3.52 7.81
C VAL A 255 -21.11 2.23 8.04
N LEU A 256 -21.36 1.85 9.30
CA LEU A 256 -22.06 0.62 9.65
C LEU A 256 -23.42 0.43 8.97
N PRO A 257 -24.29 1.45 8.81
CA PRO A 257 -25.56 1.31 8.08
C PRO A 257 -25.38 1.06 6.58
N LEU A 258 -24.24 1.47 6.01
CA LEU A 258 -23.92 1.31 4.59
C LEU A 258 -23.34 -0.07 4.27
N LEU A 259 -22.76 -0.75 5.26
CA LEU A 259 -22.23 -2.11 5.10
C LEU A 259 -23.38 -3.12 5.02
N ARG A 260 -23.98 -3.22 3.83
CA ARG A 260 -25.06 -4.16 3.54
C ARG A 260 -24.70 -5.04 2.36
N PRO A 261 -25.13 -6.31 2.30
CA PRO A 261 -24.91 -7.19 1.16
C PRO A 261 -25.32 -6.56 -0.17
N ALA A 262 -26.42 -5.81 -0.20
CA ALA A 262 -26.89 -5.11 -1.39
C ALA A 262 -25.87 -4.09 -1.94
N LEU A 263 -25.09 -3.45 -1.07
CA LEU A 263 -24.05 -2.50 -1.51
C LEU A 263 -22.93 -3.22 -2.27
N PHE A 264 -22.46 -4.37 -1.81
CA PHE A 264 -21.47 -5.16 -2.51
C PHE A 264 -21.99 -5.65 -3.87
N LYS A 265 -23.25 -6.10 -3.93
CA LYS A 265 -23.90 -6.50 -5.20
C LYS A 265 -23.95 -5.37 -6.22
N LEU A 266 -24.19 -4.15 -5.75
CA LEU A 266 -24.25 -2.97 -6.61
C LEU A 266 -22.86 -2.46 -7.01
N MET A 267 -21.96 -2.33 -6.04
CA MET A 267 -20.68 -1.62 -6.25
C MET A 267 -19.65 -2.47 -6.97
N LEU A 268 -19.62 -3.79 -6.77
CA LEU A 268 -18.58 -4.62 -7.35
C LEU A 268 -18.64 -4.67 -8.89
N PRO A 269 -19.80 -4.85 -9.55
CA PRO A 269 -19.89 -4.76 -11.01
C PRO A 269 -19.55 -3.36 -11.55
N ILE A 270 -19.88 -2.30 -10.81
CA ILE A 270 -19.54 -0.92 -11.16
C ILE A 270 -18.03 -0.74 -11.11
N ALA A 271 -17.40 -1.13 -10.00
CA ALA A 271 -15.95 -1.06 -9.86
C ALA A 271 -15.23 -1.83 -10.96
N ALA A 272 -15.69 -3.04 -11.28
CA ALA A 272 -15.11 -3.86 -12.36
C ALA A 272 -15.19 -3.18 -13.74
N ARG A 273 -16.23 -2.37 -13.99
CA ARG A 273 -16.38 -1.63 -15.25
C ARG A 273 -15.58 -0.33 -15.30
N LEU A 274 -15.31 0.27 -14.14
CA LEU A 274 -14.60 1.55 -14.06
C LEU A 274 -13.07 1.38 -14.01
N THR A 275 -12.55 0.19 -13.74
CA THR A 275 -11.11 -0.09 -13.77
C THR A 275 -10.64 -0.35 -15.19
N PRO A 276 -9.47 0.20 -15.62
CA PRO A 276 -8.93 0.01 -16.97
C PRO A 276 -8.17 -1.33 -17.13
N PHE A 277 -8.50 -2.33 -16.31
CA PHE A 277 -7.92 -3.68 -16.32
C PHE A 277 -8.95 -4.68 -15.75
N ASP A 278 -8.70 -5.96 -15.94
CA ASP A 278 -9.53 -7.03 -15.38
C ASP A 278 -9.40 -7.08 -13.84
N LEU A 279 -10.39 -6.50 -13.14
CA LEU A 279 -10.37 -6.35 -11.69
C LEU A 279 -10.36 -7.70 -10.96
N GLU A 280 -11.10 -8.69 -11.44
CA GLU A 280 -11.15 -10.03 -10.83
C GLU A 280 -9.80 -10.73 -10.93
N THR A 281 -9.19 -10.71 -12.12
CA THR A 281 -7.84 -11.24 -12.33
C THR A 281 -6.80 -10.49 -11.49
N TYR A 282 -6.87 -9.15 -11.45
CA TYR A 282 -5.97 -8.36 -10.62
C TYR A 282 -6.05 -8.75 -9.14
N LEU A 283 -7.24 -8.80 -8.57
CA LEU A 283 -7.45 -9.15 -7.16
C LEU A 283 -6.89 -10.54 -6.86
N LYS A 284 -7.17 -11.53 -7.72
CA LYS A 284 -6.62 -12.88 -7.60
C LYS A 284 -5.08 -12.86 -7.59
N VAL A 285 -4.46 -12.29 -8.62
CA VAL A 285 -2.99 -12.31 -8.79
C VAL A 285 -2.30 -11.52 -7.67
N HIS A 286 -2.79 -10.31 -7.40
CA HIS A 286 -2.19 -9.43 -6.41
C HIS A 286 -2.30 -10.00 -4.99
N PHE A 287 -3.51 -10.37 -4.55
CA PHE A 287 -3.74 -10.80 -3.18
C PHE A 287 -3.33 -12.25 -2.92
N THR A 288 -3.22 -13.11 -3.93
CA THR A 288 -2.52 -14.39 -3.78
C THR A 288 -1.04 -14.16 -3.46
N LYS A 289 -0.39 -13.22 -4.13
CA LYS A 289 1.02 -12.88 -3.87
C LYS A 289 1.25 -12.29 -2.47
N VAL A 290 0.32 -11.50 -1.97
CA VAL A 290 0.41 -10.85 -0.64
C VAL A 290 -0.54 -11.48 0.39
N GLY A 291 -0.99 -12.69 0.20
CA GLY A 291 -1.95 -13.37 1.07
C GLY A 291 -1.53 -13.45 2.54
N GLU A 292 -0.24 -13.59 2.82
CA GLU A 292 0.28 -13.55 4.18
C GLU A 292 0.04 -12.19 4.86
N GLN A 293 0.10 -11.09 4.10
CA GLN A 293 -0.25 -9.77 4.63
C GLN A 293 -1.75 -9.68 4.97
N THR A 294 -2.63 -10.22 4.11
CA THR A 294 -4.07 -10.27 4.40
C THR A 294 -4.35 -11.06 5.68
N ARG A 295 -3.72 -12.23 5.84
CA ARG A 295 -3.82 -13.04 7.06
C ARG A 295 -3.28 -12.31 8.30
N LEU A 296 -2.14 -11.62 8.18
CA LEU A 296 -1.60 -10.79 9.25
C LEU A 296 -2.61 -9.70 9.66
N MET A 297 -3.19 -8.99 8.70
CA MET A 297 -4.17 -7.94 8.98
C MET A 297 -5.43 -8.50 9.64
N MET A 298 -5.97 -9.63 9.14
CA MET A 298 -7.10 -10.30 9.79
C MET A 298 -6.79 -10.67 11.24
N LYS A 299 -5.60 -11.23 11.50
CA LYS A 299 -5.14 -11.53 12.86
C LYS A 299 -5.05 -10.26 13.71
N THR A 300 -4.53 -9.17 13.17
CA THR A 300 -4.45 -7.88 13.88
C THR A 300 -5.84 -7.38 14.29
N TYR A 301 -6.86 -7.47 13.43
CA TYR A 301 -8.24 -7.12 13.80
C TYR A 301 -8.76 -8.00 14.96
N VAL A 302 -8.53 -9.31 14.90
CA VAL A 302 -8.93 -10.23 15.98
C VAL A 302 -8.25 -9.87 17.30
N ASP A 303 -6.93 -9.68 17.28
CA ASP A 303 -6.14 -9.40 18.49
C ASP A 303 -6.51 -8.05 19.12
N LEU A 304 -6.69 -7.01 18.31
CA LEU A 304 -7.11 -5.69 18.77
C LEU A 304 -8.56 -5.69 19.28
N GLY A 305 -9.46 -6.38 18.59
CA GLY A 305 -10.85 -6.50 18.99
C GLY A 305 -11.00 -7.22 20.33
N ARG A 306 -10.29 -8.34 20.51
CA ARG A 306 -10.27 -9.06 21.81
C ARG A 306 -9.76 -8.19 22.95
N ARG A 307 -8.67 -7.44 22.73
CA ARG A 307 -8.12 -6.50 23.73
C ARG A 307 -9.11 -5.39 24.08
N ALA A 308 -9.92 -4.97 23.12
CA ALA A 308 -10.94 -3.92 23.31
C ALA A 308 -12.28 -4.45 23.79
N GLY A 309 -12.46 -5.77 24.00
CA GLY A 309 -13.74 -6.37 24.36
C GLY A 309 -14.81 -6.29 23.27
N LEU A 310 -14.40 -6.19 22.00
CA LEU A 310 -15.30 -6.10 20.85
C LEU A 310 -15.54 -7.50 20.24
N PRO A 311 -16.70 -7.72 19.58
CA PRO A 311 -16.96 -8.98 18.89
C PRO A 311 -15.98 -9.18 17.72
N VAL A 312 -15.49 -10.42 17.59
CA VAL A 312 -14.52 -10.83 16.52
C VAL A 312 -14.85 -12.24 16.01
N GLU A 313 -16.04 -12.73 16.26
CA GLU A 313 -16.44 -14.11 15.96
C GLU A 313 -16.43 -14.41 14.46
N HIS A 314 -16.87 -13.42 13.67
CA HIS A 314 -16.93 -13.55 12.20
C HIS A 314 -15.60 -13.22 11.51
N LEU A 315 -14.62 -12.68 12.24
CA LEU A 315 -13.26 -12.46 11.75
C LEU A 315 -12.39 -13.72 11.84
N LEU A 316 -12.82 -14.70 12.61
CA LEU A 316 -12.13 -15.98 12.73
C LEU A 316 -12.35 -16.82 11.46
N PRO A 317 -11.37 -17.69 11.07
CA PRO A 317 -11.60 -18.66 10.02
C PRO A 317 -12.83 -19.52 10.34
N ALA A 318 -13.66 -19.80 9.36
CA ALA A 318 -14.70 -20.81 9.50
C ALA A 318 -14.02 -22.17 9.75
N HIS A 319 -14.37 -22.82 10.86
CA HIS A 319 -13.92 -24.17 11.20
C HIS A 319 -14.54 -25.20 10.29
#